data_852cb1b7b419cd570e6f88493e80c040
#
_entry.id   852cb1b7b419cd570e6f88493e80c040
#
_cell.length_a   1.000
_cell.length_b   1.000
_cell.length_c   1.000
_cell.angle_alpha   90.00
_cell.angle_beta   90.00
_cell.angle_gamma   90.00
#
_symmetry.space_group_name_H-M   'P 1'
#
loop_
_entity.id
_entity.type
_entity.pdbx_description
1 polymer ?
#
loop_
_entity_poly.entity_id
_entity_poly.type
_entity_poly.pdbx_seq_one_letter_code
_entity_poly.pdbx_strand_id
1 'polypeptide(L)'
;QDIDGLQYGLMEVLCGYHRNLFIVGDPDQTIYTWRGANVKYLLDFDKQFPGTKTILMTENYRSTPEILSAANALIAQNAARIPKELRPTLPSGGPVLCHFGENPVTEAGWMAGEMSKLREKGVPYRDMAVLYRAHYVTRAVEGVLLREKIPYTIYSGVPFFSRMEIKDALSYLRML
;
A
#
# COMPACT_ATOMS: atom_id res chain seq x y z
N GLN A 1 2.52 13.83 4.44
CA GLN A 1 3.73 13.21 3.90
C GLN A 1 3.78 13.21 2.37
N ASP A 2 2.64 13.32 1.68
CA ASP A 2 2.54 13.15 0.22
C ASP A 2 2.40 14.47 -0.54
N ILE A 3 2.62 15.61 0.10
CA ILE A 3 2.53 16.94 -0.50
C ILE A 3 3.85 17.34 -1.17
N ASP A 4 3.73 18.10 -2.26
CA ASP A 4 4.84 18.72 -2.97
C ASP A 4 5.15 20.15 -2.43
N GLY A 5 6.20 20.78 -2.98
CA GLY A 5 6.64 22.10 -2.54
C GLY A 5 5.64 23.23 -2.81
N LEU A 6 4.82 23.12 -3.87
CA LEU A 6 3.82 24.13 -4.20
C LEU A 6 2.65 24.06 -3.22
N GLN A 7 2.20 22.84 -2.90
CA GLN A 7 1.15 22.60 -1.91
C GLN A 7 1.59 23.07 -0.51
N TYR A 8 2.86 22.80 -0.16
CA TYR A 8 3.44 23.26 1.10
C TYR A 8 3.51 24.80 1.16
N GLY A 9 4.01 25.45 0.12
CA GLY A 9 4.05 26.92 0.05
C GLY A 9 2.66 27.56 0.10
N LEU A 10 1.66 26.96 -0.56
CA LEU A 10 0.28 27.42 -0.45
C LEU A 10 -0.23 27.34 0.98
N MET A 11 0.05 26.25 1.68
CA MET A 11 -0.30 26.09 3.09
C MET A 11 0.36 27.19 3.96
N GLU A 12 1.64 27.49 3.75
CA GLU A 12 2.34 28.53 4.49
C GLU A 12 1.70 29.92 4.30
N VAL A 13 1.34 30.25 3.05
CA VAL A 13 0.65 31.53 2.75
C VAL A 13 -0.71 31.59 3.44
N LEU A 14 -1.51 30.54 3.36
CA LEU A 14 -2.85 30.50 3.98
C LEU A 14 -2.80 30.57 5.49
N CYS A 15 -1.80 29.97 6.12
CA CYS A 15 -1.66 29.91 7.56
C CYS A 15 -0.83 31.05 8.17
N GLY A 16 -0.19 31.86 7.35
CA GLY A 16 0.78 32.88 7.76
C GLY A 16 0.24 33.91 8.75
N TYR A 17 -1.05 34.24 8.67
CA TYR A 17 -1.70 35.22 9.56
C TYR A 17 -2.04 34.64 10.94
N HIS A 18 -2.72 33.49 10.98
CA HIS A 18 -3.27 32.98 12.25
C HIS A 18 -2.42 31.87 12.87
N ARG A 19 -1.53 31.25 12.11
CA ARG A 19 -0.64 30.14 12.52
C ARG A 19 -1.37 28.97 13.25
N ASN A 20 -2.68 28.90 13.09
CA ASN A 20 -3.48 27.81 13.65
C ASN A 20 -3.54 26.68 12.62
N LEU A 21 -2.58 25.78 12.72
CA LEU A 21 -2.37 24.70 11.78
C LEU A 21 -2.31 23.36 12.50
N PHE A 22 -3.09 22.42 12.01
CA PHE A 22 -3.07 21.03 12.44
C PHE A 22 -2.72 20.14 11.24
N ILE A 23 -1.63 19.41 11.35
CA ILE A 23 -1.19 18.49 10.32
C ILE A 23 -1.18 17.05 10.83
N VAL A 24 -1.46 16.11 9.93
CA VAL A 24 -1.38 14.67 10.19
C VAL A 24 -0.56 14.04 9.07
N GLY A 25 0.31 13.12 9.42
CA GLY A 25 1.09 12.39 8.44
C GLY A 25 1.96 11.32 9.08
N ASP A 26 2.48 10.46 8.24
CA ASP A 26 3.42 9.43 8.64
C ASP A 26 4.66 9.48 7.72
N PRO A 27 5.82 9.94 8.22
CA PRO A 27 7.03 10.04 7.42
C PRO A 27 7.50 8.68 6.89
N ASP A 28 7.17 7.59 7.60
CA ASP A 28 7.52 6.23 7.17
C ASP A 28 6.67 5.72 5.99
N GLN A 29 5.57 6.42 5.64
CA GLN A 29 4.66 6.06 4.56
C GLN A 29 4.77 6.97 3.33
N THR A 30 5.85 7.74 3.17
CA THR A 30 6.08 8.59 2.01
C THR A 30 6.45 7.73 0.80
N ILE A 31 5.50 7.53 -0.13
CA ILE A 31 5.66 6.71 -1.34
C ILE A 31 5.55 7.50 -2.65
N TYR A 32 5.29 8.83 -2.58
CA TYR A 32 5.10 9.72 -3.73
C TYR A 32 6.26 10.69 -3.97
N THR A 33 7.49 10.33 -3.59
CA THR A 33 8.69 11.15 -3.82
C THR A 33 8.90 11.46 -5.30
N TRP A 34 8.58 10.53 -6.20
CA TRP A 34 8.61 10.70 -7.64
C TRP A 34 7.58 11.71 -8.20
N ARG A 35 6.58 12.12 -7.37
CA ARG A 35 5.64 13.22 -7.65
C ARG A 35 6.04 14.53 -6.97
N GLY A 36 7.21 14.60 -6.35
CA GLY A 36 7.67 15.78 -5.63
C GLY A 36 7.33 15.82 -4.13
N ALA A 37 6.74 14.74 -3.58
CA ALA A 37 6.51 14.65 -2.15
C ALA A 37 7.85 14.67 -1.38
N ASN A 38 7.89 15.44 -0.29
CA ASN A 38 9.09 15.60 0.49
C ASN A 38 8.82 15.40 1.99
N VAL A 39 9.34 14.29 2.51
CA VAL A 39 9.22 13.92 3.93
C VAL A 39 9.77 14.98 4.89
N LYS A 40 10.71 15.81 4.45
CA LYS A 40 11.28 16.89 5.26
C LYS A 40 10.25 17.89 5.75
N TYR A 41 9.14 18.08 5.03
CA TYR A 41 8.03 18.94 5.50
C TYR A 41 7.41 18.43 6.81
N LEU A 42 7.44 17.13 7.08
CA LEU A 42 7.05 16.58 8.38
C LEU A 42 8.21 16.55 9.38
N LEU A 43 9.38 16.13 8.95
CA LEU A 43 10.53 15.94 9.84
C LEU A 43 11.05 17.27 10.42
N ASP A 44 10.96 18.37 9.66
CA ASP A 44 11.44 19.69 10.04
C ASP A 44 10.30 20.66 10.41
N PHE A 45 9.08 20.14 10.59
CA PHE A 45 7.90 20.98 10.81
C PHE A 45 8.00 21.84 12.07
N ASP A 46 8.52 21.31 13.15
CA ASP A 46 8.75 22.01 14.42
C ASP A 46 9.79 23.13 14.32
N LYS A 47 10.77 22.99 13.42
CA LYS A 47 11.76 24.03 13.13
C LYS A 47 11.16 25.21 12.37
N GLN A 48 10.24 24.94 11.45
CA GLN A 48 9.56 25.95 10.63
C GLN A 48 8.40 26.62 11.39
N PHE A 49 7.74 25.86 12.26
CA PHE A 49 6.65 26.35 13.12
C PHE A 49 7.00 26.15 14.59
N PRO A 50 7.83 27.05 15.16
CA PRO A 50 8.21 26.98 16.57
C PRO A 50 6.99 26.97 17.51
N GLY A 51 7.01 26.11 18.52
CA GLY A 51 5.89 25.91 19.42
C GLY A 51 4.92 24.80 19.00
N THR A 52 5.23 24.08 17.93
CA THR A 52 4.45 22.91 17.49
C THR A 52 4.40 21.85 18.60
N LYS A 53 3.20 21.36 18.87
CA LYS A 53 2.98 20.21 19.74
C LYS A 53 2.88 18.93 18.88
N THR A 54 3.87 18.07 18.98
CA THR A 54 3.88 16.79 18.29
C THR A 54 3.24 15.69 19.15
N ILE A 55 2.29 14.97 18.57
CA ILE A 55 1.63 13.82 19.21
C ILE A 55 1.92 12.58 18.35
N LEU A 56 2.58 11.58 18.93
CA LEU A 56 2.85 10.32 18.28
C LEU A 56 1.72 9.33 18.56
N MET A 57 1.08 8.84 17.49
CA MET A 57 0.08 7.79 17.55
C MET A 57 0.77 6.45 17.35
N THR A 58 0.97 5.70 18.43
CA THR A 58 1.73 4.44 18.42
C THR A 58 0.84 3.21 18.49
N GLU A 59 -0.39 3.33 18.97
CA GLU A 59 -1.32 2.20 19.02
C GLU A 59 -1.90 1.89 17.62
N ASN A 60 -1.82 0.64 17.23
CA ASN A 60 -2.32 0.17 15.93
C ASN A 60 -3.50 -0.78 16.14
N TYR A 61 -4.66 -0.39 15.62
CA TYR A 61 -5.94 -1.10 15.70
C TYR A 61 -6.26 -1.93 14.44
N ARG A 62 -5.33 -1.98 13.47
CA ARG A 62 -5.55 -2.61 12.15
C ARG A 62 -4.90 -3.98 12.05
N SER A 63 -3.69 -4.11 12.53
CA SER A 63 -2.82 -5.25 12.22
C SER A 63 -2.50 -6.07 13.46
N THR A 64 -2.28 -7.37 13.25
CA THR A 64 -1.87 -8.29 14.30
C THR A 64 -0.42 -8.06 14.73
N PRO A 65 0.01 -8.57 15.92
CA PRO A 65 1.38 -8.43 16.40
C PRO A 65 2.44 -8.91 15.40
N GLU A 66 2.18 -10.00 14.70
CA GLU A 66 3.12 -10.60 13.74
C GLU A 66 3.36 -9.68 12.54
N ILE A 67 2.30 -9.06 12.01
CA ILE A 67 2.39 -8.08 10.92
C ILE A 67 3.16 -6.84 11.38
N LEU A 68 2.85 -6.33 12.58
CA LEU A 68 3.53 -5.14 13.10
C LEU A 68 4.99 -5.41 13.44
N SER A 69 5.32 -6.60 13.93
CA SER A 69 6.72 -6.99 14.17
C SER A 69 7.53 -6.95 12.87
N ALA A 70 7.00 -7.53 11.79
CA ALA A 70 7.65 -7.48 10.48
C ALA A 70 7.77 -6.05 9.94
N ALA A 71 6.71 -5.24 10.07
CA ALA A 71 6.68 -3.85 9.63
C ALA A 71 7.67 -2.97 10.42
N ASN A 72 7.68 -3.08 11.76
CA ASN A 72 8.61 -2.35 12.63
C ASN A 72 10.08 -2.72 12.32
N ALA A 73 10.37 -4.00 12.11
CA ALA A 73 11.70 -4.47 11.75
C ALA A 73 12.17 -3.91 10.40
N LEU A 74 11.28 -3.91 9.40
CA LEU A 74 11.58 -3.36 8.08
C LEU A 74 11.84 -1.85 8.15
N ILE A 75 10.94 -1.10 8.77
CA ILE A 75 11.02 0.36 8.79
C ILE A 75 12.16 0.89 9.68
N ALA A 76 12.63 0.10 10.63
CA ALA A 76 13.79 0.44 11.46
C ALA A 76 15.08 0.63 10.64
N GLN A 77 15.15 0.10 9.41
CA GLN A 77 16.29 0.29 8.50
C GLN A 77 16.35 1.71 7.92
N ASN A 78 15.27 2.48 7.97
CA ASN A 78 15.26 3.85 7.47
C ASN A 78 15.95 4.80 8.46
N ALA A 79 16.90 5.60 7.97
CA ALA A 79 17.60 6.60 8.78
C ALA A 79 16.80 7.91 8.95
N ALA A 80 16.08 8.34 7.92
CA ALA A 80 15.31 9.59 7.91
C ALA A 80 13.87 9.35 8.41
N ARG A 81 13.70 9.26 9.72
CA ARG A 81 12.39 8.98 10.33
C ARG A 81 12.23 9.63 11.71
N ILE A 82 10.99 9.74 12.17
CA ILE A 82 10.68 9.99 13.58
C ILE A 82 10.65 8.62 14.28
N PRO A 83 11.54 8.37 15.23
CA PRO A 83 11.57 7.08 15.92
C PRO A 83 10.24 6.80 16.63
N LYS A 84 9.57 5.74 16.19
CA LYS A 84 8.34 5.23 16.80
C LYS A 84 8.27 3.73 16.58
N GLU A 85 7.58 3.06 17.47
CA GLU A 85 7.25 1.64 17.36
C GLU A 85 5.73 1.49 17.45
N LEU A 86 5.15 0.86 16.45
CA LEU A 86 3.70 0.58 16.46
C LEU A 86 3.41 -0.60 17.38
N ARG A 87 2.46 -0.40 18.28
CA ARG A 87 2.01 -1.39 19.28
C ARG A 87 0.69 -1.99 18.84
N PRO A 88 0.58 -3.33 18.77
CA PRO A 88 -0.66 -3.98 18.41
C PRO A 88 -1.69 -3.87 19.53
N THR A 89 -2.94 -3.66 19.15
CA THR A 89 -4.10 -3.79 20.06
C THR A 89 -4.91 -5.06 19.75
N LEU A 90 -4.68 -5.68 18.59
CA LEU A 90 -5.34 -6.92 18.20
C LEU A 90 -4.60 -8.15 18.78
N PRO A 91 -5.33 -9.25 18.98
CA PRO A 91 -4.71 -10.53 19.36
C PRO A 91 -3.85 -11.09 18.21
N SER A 92 -3.04 -12.11 18.52
CA SER A 92 -2.25 -12.84 17.52
C SER A 92 -3.14 -13.41 16.41
N GLY A 93 -2.72 -13.21 15.15
CA GLY A 93 -3.43 -13.66 13.94
C GLY A 93 -2.73 -14.79 13.19
N GLY A 94 -1.58 -15.24 13.69
CA GLY A 94 -0.75 -16.25 13.06
C GLY A 94 0.44 -15.65 12.27
N PRO A 95 1.35 -16.47 11.77
CA PRO A 95 2.61 -16.04 11.20
C PRO A 95 2.44 -15.29 9.88
N VAL A 96 3.32 -14.33 9.63
CA VAL A 96 3.51 -13.77 8.29
C VAL A 96 4.24 -14.82 7.44
N LEU A 97 3.63 -15.22 6.34
CA LEU A 97 4.19 -16.20 5.42
C LEU A 97 5.00 -15.49 4.33
N CYS A 98 6.17 -16.05 4.02
CA CYS A 98 6.96 -15.63 2.87
C CYS A 98 7.07 -16.80 1.89
N HIS A 99 6.76 -16.55 0.62
CA HIS A 99 6.89 -17.53 -0.45
C HIS A 99 7.76 -16.96 -1.56
N PHE A 100 8.61 -17.80 -2.12
CA PHE A 100 9.44 -17.48 -3.26
C PHE A 100 9.04 -18.36 -4.45
N GLY A 101 8.45 -17.75 -5.47
CA GLY A 101 8.07 -18.43 -6.70
C GLY A 101 9.21 -18.40 -7.73
N GLU A 102 9.39 -19.48 -8.50
CA GLU A 102 10.38 -19.55 -9.57
C GLU A 102 10.07 -18.59 -10.72
N ASN A 103 8.80 -18.28 -10.91
CA ASN A 103 8.33 -17.37 -11.94
C ASN A 103 6.98 -16.74 -11.52
N PRO A 104 6.53 -15.65 -12.19
CA PRO A 104 5.27 -14.97 -11.81
C PRO A 104 4.02 -15.86 -11.84
N VAL A 105 3.98 -16.89 -12.67
CA VAL A 105 2.81 -17.78 -12.76
C VAL A 105 2.76 -18.74 -11.56
N THR A 106 3.90 -19.32 -11.17
CA THR A 106 3.98 -20.19 -9.99
C THR A 106 3.69 -19.43 -8.71
N GLU A 107 4.19 -18.19 -8.60
CA GLU A 107 3.90 -17.28 -7.49
C GLU A 107 2.39 -16.96 -7.40
N ALA A 108 1.78 -16.57 -8.52
CA ALA A 108 0.34 -16.32 -8.59
C ALA A 108 -0.49 -17.58 -8.28
N GLY A 109 -0.01 -18.76 -8.71
CA GLY A 109 -0.64 -20.04 -8.39
C GLY A 109 -0.63 -20.36 -6.89
N TRP A 110 0.50 -20.14 -6.23
CA TRP A 110 0.59 -20.30 -4.78
C TRP A 110 -0.36 -19.32 -4.06
N MET A 111 -0.36 -18.05 -4.46
CA MET A 111 -1.24 -17.02 -3.92
C MET A 111 -2.73 -17.43 -4.04
N ALA A 112 -3.17 -17.89 -5.22
CA ALA A 112 -4.54 -18.34 -5.42
C ALA A 112 -4.88 -19.56 -4.54
N GLY A 113 -3.92 -20.47 -4.36
CA GLY A 113 -4.05 -21.59 -3.44
C GLY A 113 -4.26 -21.16 -2.00
N GLU A 114 -3.51 -20.16 -1.50
CA GLU A 114 -3.70 -19.61 -0.16
C GLU A 114 -5.06 -18.90 -0.02
N MET A 115 -5.50 -18.16 -1.06
CA MET A 115 -6.84 -17.55 -1.08
C MET A 115 -7.95 -18.60 -0.98
N SER A 116 -7.81 -19.73 -1.68
CA SER A 116 -8.76 -20.84 -1.62
C SER A 116 -8.80 -21.49 -0.23
N LYS A 117 -7.66 -21.72 0.40
CA LYS A 117 -7.56 -22.21 1.78
C LYS A 117 -8.23 -21.29 2.79
N LEU A 118 -8.05 -19.96 2.62
CA LEU A 118 -8.72 -18.97 3.46
C LEU A 118 -10.23 -18.97 3.22
N ARG A 119 -10.66 -19.14 1.98
CA ARG A 119 -12.08 -19.28 1.63
C ARG A 119 -12.73 -20.49 2.30
N GLU A 120 -12.06 -21.62 2.31
CA GLU A 120 -12.50 -22.85 3.00
C GLU A 120 -12.65 -22.64 4.52
N LYS A 121 -11.80 -21.77 5.10
CA LYS A 121 -11.90 -21.37 6.52
C LYS A 121 -12.98 -20.30 6.77
N GLY A 122 -13.76 -19.93 5.76
CA GLY A 122 -14.89 -19.00 5.89
C GLY A 122 -14.56 -17.53 5.58
N VAL A 123 -13.31 -17.18 5.22
CA VAL A 123 -12.96 -15.80 4.80
C VAL A 123 -13.52 -15.53 3.40
N PRO A 124 -14.39 -14.55 3.21
CA PRO A 124 -14.91 -14.22 1.88
C PRO A 124 -13.83 -13.57 1.01
N TYR A 125 -13.85 -13.79 -0.31
CA TYR A 125 -12.88 -13.18 -1.23
C TYR A 125 -12.85 -11.65 -1.19
N ARG A 126 -13.97 -11.00 -0.90
CA ARG A 126 -14.04 -9.54 -0.75
C ARG A 126 -13.21 -8.97 0.40
N ASP A 127 -12.81 -9.82 1.35
CA ASP A 127 -11.98 -9.43 2.50
C ASP A 127 -10.50 -9.79 2.27
N MET A 128 -10.15 -10.23 1.05
CA MET A 128 -8.80 -10.52 0.62
C MET A 128 -8.32 -9.45 -0.35
N ALA A 129 -7.05 -9.04 -0.24
CA ALA A 129 -6.43 -8.10 -1.16
C ALA A 129 -5.06 -8.60 -1.62
N VAL A 130 -4.75 -8.39 -2.89
CA VAL A 130 -3.44 -8.64 -3.48
C VAL A 130 -2.82 -7.30 -3.85
N LEU A 131 -1.66 -7.00 -3.26
CA LEU A 131 -0.91 -5.78 -3.51
C LEU A 131 0.33 -6.08 -4.35
N TYR A 132 0.58 -5.27 -5.36
CA TYR A 132 1.75 -5.41 -6.23
C TYR A 132 2.38 -4.05 -6.53
N ARG A 133 3.68 -4.05 -6.82
CA ARG A 133 4.43 -2.80 -7.05
C ARG A 133 4.24 -2.24 -8.45
N ALA A 134 4.02 -3.08 -9.46
CA ALA A 134 4.00 -2.67 -10.87
C ALA A 134 2.91 -3.40 -11.66
N HIS A 135 2.27 -2.67 -12.59
CA HIS A 135 1.14 -3.18 -13.37
C HIS A 135 1.45 -4.40 -14.25
N TYR A 136 2.68 -4.61 -14.66
CA TYR A 136 3.00 -5.78 -15.49
C TYR A 136 2.76 -7.12 -14.78
N VAL A 137 2.76 -7.12 -13.45
CA VAL A 137 2.49 -8.31 -12.62
C VAL A 137 1.04 -8.76 -12.75
N THR A 138 0.11 -7.84 -13.04
CA THR A 138 -1.34 -8.13 -13.11
C THR A 138 -1.67 -9.26 -14.07
N ARG A 139 -0.94 -9.38 -15.18
CA ARG A 139 -1.22 -10.41 -16.19
C ARG A 139 -1.13 -11.84 -15.64
N ALA A 140 -0.10 -12.14 -14.87
CA ALA A 140 0.06 -13.46 -14.25
C ALA A 140 -1.01 -13.70 -13.17
N VAL A 141 -1.27 -12.70 -12.33
CA VAL A 141 -2.27 -12.76 -11.26
C VAL A 141 -3.68 -12.95 -11.83
N GLU A 142 -4.09 -12.08 -12.78
CA GLU A 142 -5.42 -12.18 -13.43
C GLU A 142 -5.61 -13.53 -14.15
N GLY A 143 -4.57 -13.99 -14.87
CA GLY A 143 -4.64 -15.27 -15.58
C GLY A 143 -4.88 -16.45 -14.65
N VAL A 144 -4.29 -16.45 -13.45
CA VAL A 144 -4.51 -17.49 -12.45
C VAL A 144 -5.88 -17.34 -11.79
N LEU A 145 -6.29 -16.13 -11.39
CA LEU A 145 -7.59 -15.91 -10.77
C LEU A 145 -8.75 -16.30 -11.69
N LEU A 146 -8.64 -16.00 -12.99
CA LEU A 146 -9.63 -16.41 -14.01
C LEU A 146 -9.69 -17.93 -14.16
N ARG A 147 -8.54 -18.61 -14.24
CA ARG A 147 -8.45 -20.07 -14.35
C ARG A 147 -9.07 -20.76 -13.15
N GLU A 148 -8.79 -20.28 -11.96
CA GLU A 148 -9.31 -20.82 -10.69
C GLU A 148 -10.73 -20.31 -10.36
N LYS A 149 -11.33 -19.48 -11.26
CA LYS A 149 -12.67 -18.89 -11.09
C LYS A 149 -12.82 -18.08 -9.79
N ILE A 150 -11.75 -17.43 -9.34
CA ILE A 150 -11.76 -16.55 -8.19
C ILE A 150 -12.22 -15.16 -8.65
N PRO A 151 -13.32 -14.61 -8.11
CA PRO A 151 -13.79 -13.27 -8.46
C PRO A 151 -12.81 -12.20 -7.97
N TYR A 152 -12.51 -11.20 -8.80
CA TYR A 152 -11.62 -10.11 -8.45
C TYR A 152 -12.04 -8.79 -9.06
N THR A 153 -11.54 -7.69 -8.49
CA THR A 153 -11.66 -6.33 -9.01
C THR A 153 -10.29 -5.66 -8.96
N ILE A 154 -9.91 -4.97 -10.04
CA ILE A 154 -8.68 -4.18 -10.08
C ILE A 154 -8.99 -2.73 -9.76
N TYR A 155 -8.32 -2.20 -8.74
CA TYR A 155 -8.37 -0.79 -8.40
C TYR A 155 -7.23 -0.03 -9.08
N SER A 156 -7.51 1.19 -9.57
CA SER A 156 -6.54 2.08 -10.21
C SER A 156 -5.87 1.52 -11.48
N GLY A 157 -6.62 0.76 -12.27
CA GLY A 157 -6.13 0.21 -13.53
C GLY A 157 -7.27 -0.25 -14.45
N VAL A 158 -6.92 -0.53 -15.69
CA VAL A 158 -7.80 -1.25 -16.63
C VAL A 158 -7.40 -2.71 -16.60
N PRO A 159 -8.32 -3.64 -16.30
CA PRO A 159 -8.04 -5.06 -16.37
C PRO A 159 -7.37 -5.44 -17.69
N PHE A 160 -6.37 -6.33 -17.66
CA PHE A 160 -5.57 -6.67 -18.83
C PHE A 160 -6.44 -7.03 -20.05
N PHE A 161 -7.43 -7.90 -19.86
CA PHE A 161 -8.33 -8.34 -20.92
C PHE A 161 -9.39 -7.28 -21.34
N SER A 162 -9.47 -6.17 -20.63
CA SER A 162 -10.36 -5.04 -20.95
C SER A 162 -9.66 -3.92 -21.70
N ARG A 163 -8.35 -3.98 -21.85
CA ARG A 163 -7.58 -3.00 -22.63
C ARG A 163 -7.97 -3.06 -24.10
N MET A 164 -8.02 -1.89 -24.75
CA MET A 164 -8.50 -1.75 -26.13
C MET A 164 -7.66 -2.60 -27.09
N GLU A 165 -6.33 -2.50 -26.99
CA GLU A 165 -5.39 -3.29 -27.81
C GLU A 165 -5.56 -4.81 -27.66
N ILE A 166 -5.96 -5.29 -26.49
CA ILE A 166 -6.21 -6.71 -26.24
C ILE A 166 -7.57 -7.11 -26.81
N LYS A 167 -8.59 -6.28 -26.68
CA LYS A 167 -9.90 -6.52 -27.28
C LYS A 167 -9.84 -6.55 -28.80
N ASP A 168 -9.06 -5.65 -29.39
CA ASP A 168 -8.85 -5.61 -30.84
C ASP A 168 -8.17 -6.91 -31.32
N ALA A 169 -7.09 -7.32 -30.67
CA ALA A 169 -6.40 -8.57 -30.98
C ALA A 169 -7.34 -9.80 -30.86
N LEU A 170 -8.14 -9.87 -29.78
CA LEU A 170 -9.11 -10.93 -29.59
C LEU A 170 -10.24 -10.90 -30.64
N SER A 171 -10.64 -9.72 -31.11
CA SER A 171 -11.64 -9.57 -32.16
C SER A 171 -11.14 -10.13 -33.48
N TYR A 172 -9.88 -9.85 -33.85
CA TYR A 172 -9.24 -10.47 -35.03
C TYR A 172 -9.20 -12.00 -34.93
N LEU A 173 -8.79 -12.54 -33.78
CA LEU A 173 -8.74 -13.99 -33.58
C LEU A 173 -10.13 -14.66 -33.61
N ARG A 174 -11.20 -13.96 -33.31
CA ARG A 174 -12.58 -14.47 -33.39
C ARG A 174 -13.15 -14.46 -34.81
N MET A 175 -12.51 -13.74 -35.75
CA MET A 175 -12.89 -13.70 -37.14
C MET A 175 -12.28 -14.83 -37.97
N LEU A 176 -11.29 -15.53 -37.42
CA LEU A 176 -10.65 -16.72 -37.99
C LEU A 176 -11.39 -18.00 -37.57
#